data_c3fe9854f353fc7a3721189b42176bd2
#
_entry.id   c3fe9854f353fc7a3721189b42176bd2
#
_cell.length_a   1.000
_cell.length_b   1.000
_cell.length_c   1.000
_cell.angle_alpha   90.00
_cell.angle_beta   90.00
_cell.angle_gamma   90.00
#
_symmetry.space_group_name_H-M   'P 1'
#
loop_
_entity.id
_entity.type
_entity.pdbx_description
1 polymer ?
#
loop_
_entity_poly.entity_id
_entity_poly.type
_entity_poly.pdbx_seq_one_letter_code
_entity_poly.pdbx_strand_id
1 'polypeptide(L)'
;MSVNPFDIKQALVAKHAQHVVLIHFPIALFMAGVGFDIAAQWAKSRMLAAAAYYNFAVAAASAIPVIATGLLAWQFQLDGGKLKGLLLLHLILGMSSGAMIGVIWFMHFRWRRAQGMALPVYRVPLELLGVAVIALTAHVGGFVSGVNIPS
;
A
#
# COMPACT_ATOMS: atom_id res chain seq x y z
N MET A 1 -28.84 20.19 -2.55
CA MET A 1 -28.50 19.59 -1.26
C MET A 1 -27.18 20.17 -0.80
N SER A 2 -27.15 20.88 0.34
CA SER A 2 -25.92 21.41 0.90
C SER A 2 -25.10 20.25 1.47
N VAL A 3 -23.92 20.02 0.93
CA VAL A 3 -22.99 19.02 1.49
C VAL A 3 -22.43 19.61 2.79
N ASN A 4 -22.72 18.97 3.92
CA ASN A 4 -22.09 19.34 5.20
C ASN A 4 -20.76 18.57 5.33
N PRO A 5 -19.59 19.23 5.24
CA PRO A 5 -18.30 18.56 5.30
C PRO A 5 -18.00 17.93 6.66
N PHE A 6 -18.76 18.27 7.70
CA PHE A 6 -18.62 17.72 9.06
C PHE A 6 -19.64 16.61 9.38
N ASP A 7 -20.46 16.18 8.40
CA ASP A 7 -21.35 15.03 8.58
C ASP A 7 -20.54 13.73 8.45
N ILE A 8 -20.09 13.23 9.60
CA ILE A 8 -19.30 11.99 9.70
C ILE A 8 -20.04 10.80 9.11
N LYS A 9 -21.38 10.76 9.26
CA LYS A 9 -22.19 9.67 8.70
C LYS A 9 -22.19 9.69 7.19
N GLN A 10 -22.35 10.86 6.57
CA GLN A 10 -22.23 11.01 5.11
C GLN A 10 -20.83 10.69 4.63
N ALA A 11 -19.78 11.11 5.34
CA ALA A 11 -18.38 10.80 5.00
C ALA A 11 -18.08 9.31 5.08
N LEU A 12 -18.60 8.59 6.09
CA LEU A 12 -18.40 7.14 6.24
C LEU A 12 -19.20 6.33 5.21
N VAL A 13 -20.32 6.83 4.75
CA VAL A 13 -21.18 6.16 3.73
C VAL A 13 -20.82 6.63 2.32
N ALA A 14 -20.02 7.70 2.18
CA ALA A 14 -19.59 8.21 0.88
C ALA A 14 -18.86 7.12 0.08
N LYS A 15 -19.42 6.80 -1.07
CA LYS A 15 -18.88 5.82 -2.00
C LYS A 15 -17.41 6.15 -2.30
N HIS A 16 -16.53 5.19 -2.21
CA HIS A 16 -15.08 5.28 -2.43
C HIS A 16 -14.23 6.03 -1.39
N ALA A 17 -14.79 6.92 -0.56
CA ALA A 17 -13.99 7.75 0.33
C ALA A 17 -13.09 6.94 1.28
N GLN A 18 -13.60 5.86 1.85
CA GLN A 18 -12.83 5.02 2.78
C GLN A 18 -11.62 4.36 2.10
N HIS A 19 -11.82 3.76 0.92
CA HIS A 19 -10.72 3.12 0.20
C HIS A 19 -9.65 4.15 -0.19
N VAL A 20 -10.07 5.28 -0.77
CA VAL A 20 -9.16 6.35 -1.21
C VAL A 20 -8.35 6.93 -0.05
N VAL A 21 -8.95 7.10 1.12
CA VAL A 21 -8.22 7.59 2.31
C VAL A 21 -7.26 6.53 2.84
N LEU A 22 -7.71 5.29 2.95
CA LEU A 22 -6.92 4.20 3.56
C LEU A 22 -5.70 3.81 2.74
N ILE A 23 -5.73 3.89 1.41
CA ILE A 23 -4.61 3.53 0.54
C ILE A 23 -3.33 4.32 0.85
N HIS A 24 -3.45 5.56 1.36
CA HIS A 24 -2.30 6.40 1.65
C HIS A 24 -1.42 5.84 2.77
N PHE A 25 -2.00 5.11 3.72
CA PHE A 25 -1.24 4.54 4.84
C PHE A 25 -0.21 3.50 4.39
N PRO A 26 -0.59 2.38 3.73
CA PRO A 26 0.39 1.39 3.31
C PRO A 26 1.40 1.96 2.30
N ILE A 27 0.97 2.86 1.41
CA ILE A 27 1.85 3.48 0.43
C ILE A 27 2.94 4.31 1.13
N ALA A 28 2.54 5.28 1.98
CA ALA A 28 3.47 6.18 2.64
C ALA A 28 4.42 5.41 3.58
N LEU A 29 3.88 4.48 4.36
CA LEU A 29 4.66 3.69 5.31
C LEU A 29 5.64 2.74 4.59
N PHE A 30 5.23 2.14 3.48
CA PHE A 30 6.13 1.29 2.70
C PHE A 30 7.27 2.09 2.10
N MET A 31 6.99 3.24 1.48
CA MET A 31 8.01 4.12 0.92
C MET A 31 8.97 4.65 1.99
N ALA A 32 8.44 5.06 3.16
CA ALA A 32 9.25 5.47 4.29
C ALA A 32 10.13 4.31 4.80
N GLY A 33 9.57 3.10 4.87
CA GLY A 33 10.30 1.88 5.23
C GLY A 33 11.49 1.63 4.34
N VAL A 34 11.30 1.70 3.01
CA VAL A 34 12.40 1.55 2.02
C VAL A 34 13.45 2.65 2.20
N GLY A 35 13.03 3.90 2.36
CA GLY A 35 13.94 5.02 2.61
C GLY A 35 14.76 4.81 3.88
N PHE A 36 14.14 4.37 4.98
CA PHE A 36 14.84 4.07 6.23
C PHE A 36 15.77 2.87 6.11
N ASP A 37 15.42 1.81 5.35
CA ASP A 37 16.32 0.66 5.17
C ASP A 37 17.57 1.04 4.36
N ILE A 38 17.40 1.80 3.29
CA ILE A 38 18.54 2.31 2.52
C ILE A 38 19.43 3.23 3.39
N ALA A 39 18.83 4.16 4.13
CA ALA A 39 19.56 5.04 5.04
C ALA A 39 20.26 4.26 6.16
N ALA A 40 19.62 3.20 6.67
CA ALA A 40 20.22 2.32 7.69
C ALA A 40 21.48 1.65 7.21
N GLN A 41 21.55 1.26 5.94
CA GLN A 41 22.74 0.64 5.34
C GLN A 41 23.89 1.65 5.23
N TRP A 42 23.61 2.86 4.74
CA TRP A 42 24.63 3.88 4.58
C TRP A 42 25.17 4.37 5.93
N ALA A 43 24.26 4.65 6.87
CA ALA A 43 24.64 5.14 8.20
C ALA A 43 25.03 4.03 9.19
N LYS A 44 24.92 2.75 8.81
CA LYS A 44 25.10 1.57 9.69
C LYS A 44 24.31 1.72 11.01
N SER A 45 23.10 2.27 10.92
CA SER A 45 22.26 2.65 12.05
C SER A 45 21.21 1.60 12.38
N ARG A 46 21.30 1.02 13.58
CA ARG A 46 20.27 0.08 14.10
C ARG A 46 18.93 0.77 14.33
N MET A 47 18.94 2.05 14.65
CA MET A 47 17.71 2.83 14.86
C MET A 47 16.93 2.97 13.55
N LEU A 48 17.61 3.33 12.45
CA LEU A 48 16.99 3.42 11.13
C LEU A 48 16.49 2.06 10.63
N ALA A 49 17.25 0.98 10.88
CA ALA A 49 16.80 -0.37 10.57
C ALA A 49 15.54 -0.78 11.37
N ALA A 50 15.45 -0.36 12.63
CA ALA A 50 14.24 -0.57 13.42
C ALA A 50 13.05 0.26 12.88
N ALA A 51 13.28 1.52 12.48
CA ALA A 51 12.29 2.35 11.84
C ALA A 51 11.75 1.72 10.55
N ALA A 52 12.65 1.23 9.68
CA ALA A 52 12.27 0.49 8.47
C ALA A 52 11.35 -0.69 8.79
N TYR A 53 11.75 -1.54 9.73
CA TYR A 53 10.97 -2.71 10.15
C TYR A 53 9.56 -2.34 10.61
N TYR A 54 9.41 -1.33 11.48
CA TYR A 54 8.10 -0.95 11.99
C TYR A 54 7.23 -0.32 10.91
N ASN A 55 7.82 0.47 10.00
CA ASN A 55 7.09 0.99 8.86
C ASN A 55 6.56 -0.13 7.95
N PHE A 56 7.38 -1.14 7.63
CA PHE A 56 6.92 -2.32 6.88
C PHE A 56 5.85 -3.10 7.62
N ALA A 57 5.97 -3.26 8.94
CA ALA A 57 4.98 -3.98 9.74
C ALA A 57 3.61 -3.28 9.71
N VAL A 58 3.58 -1.97 9.90
CA VAL A 58 2.34 -1.20 9.87
C VAL A 58 1.79 -1.08 8.44
N ALA A 59 2.66 -0.98 7.42
CA ALA A 59 2.25 -1.03 6.03
C ALA A 59 1.55 -2.36 5.69
N ALA A 60 2.13 -3.49 6.11
CA ALA A 60 1.52 -4.81 5.91
C ALA A 60 0.18 -4.95 6.63
N ALA A 61 0.08 -4.50 7.87
CA ALA A 61 -1.17 -4.53 8.62
C ALA A 61 -2.24 -3.63 7.99
N SER A 62 -1.88 -2.42 7.53
CA SER A 62 -2.80 -1.48 6.91
C SER A 62 -3.21 -1.87 5.47
N ALA A 63 -2.43 -2.70 4.78
CA ALA A 63 -2.80 -3.24 3.47
C ALA A 63 -4.04 -4.13 3.53
N ILE A 64 -4.29 -4.81 4.67
CA ILE A 64 -5.46 -5.70 4.83
C ILE A 64 -6.78 -4.93 4.70
N PRO A 65 -7.06 -3.88 5.50
CA PRO A 65 -8.30 -3.11 5.34
C PRO A 65 -8.37 -2.39 3.99
N VAL A 66 -7.25 -2.02 3.38
CA VAL A 66 -7.25 -1.42 2.03
C VAL A 66 -7.76 -2.42 1.00
N ILE A 67 -7.26 -3.66 1.00
CA ILE A 67 -7.74 -4.70 0.09
C ILE A 67 -9.23 -4.98 0.34
N ALA A 68 -9.62 -5.10 1.61
CA ALA A 68 -11.02 -5.35 1.97
C ALA A 68 -11.94 -4.22 1.46
N THR A 69 -11.59 -2.95 1.70
CA THR A 69 -12.39 -1.81 1.24
C THR A 69 -12.42 -1.69 -0.29
N GLY A 70 -11.33 -2.06 -0.99
CA GLY A 70 -11.30 -2.10 -2.45
C GLY A 70 -12.25 -3.16 -3.03
N LEU A 71 -12.29 -4.36 -2.43
CA LEU A 71 -13.21 -5.42 -2.83
C LEU A 71 -14.67 -5.05 -2.51
N LEU A 72 -14.92 -4.41 -1.37
CA LEU A 72 -16.25 -3.90 -1.01
C LEU A 72 -16.69 -2.80 -1.99
N ALA A 73 -15.79 -1.91 -2.38
CA ALA A 73 -16.09 -0.88 -3.36
C ALA A 73 -16.47 -1.50 -4.71
N TRP A 74 -15.76 -2.50 -5.17
CA TRP A 74 -16.12 -3.23 -6.38
C TRP A 74 -17.50 -3.89 -6.27
N GLN A 75 -17.78 -4.59 -5.17
CA GLN A 75 -19.02 -5.33 -4.98
C GLN A 75 -20.25 -4.41 -4.88
N PHE A 76 -20.16 -3.32 -4.10
CA PHE A 76 -21.32 -2.50 -3.74
C PHE A 76 -21.43 -1.18 -4.50
N GLN A 77 -20.38 -0.75 -5.16
CA GLN A 77 -20.38 0.54 -5.89
C GLN A 77 -20.32 0.36 -7.40
N LEU A 78 -19.75 -0.74 -7.85
CA LEU A 78 -19.72 -1.14 -9.26
C LEU A 78 -20.64 -2.34 -9.54
N ASP A 79 -21.58 -2.63 -8.61
CA ASP A 79 -22.56 -3.71 -8.70
C ASP A 79 -21.96 -5.08 -9.07
N GLY A 80 -20.75 -5.35 -8.59
CA GLY A 80 -20.00 -6.56 -8.94
C GLY A 80 -19.74 -6.71 -10.45
N GLY A 81 -19.65 -5.58 -11.17
CA GLY A 81 -19.50 -5.55 -12.61
C GLY A 81 -18.30 -6.37 -13.08
N LYS A 82 -18.32 -6.79 -14.36
CA LYS A 82 -17.25 -7.63 -14.93
C LYS A 82 -15.90 -6.94 -14.78
N LEU A 83 -14.95 -7.63 -14.15
CA LEU A 83 -13.56 -7.21 -14.04
C LEU A 83 -12.90 -7.23 -15.42
N LYS A 84 -12.78 -6.05 -16.05
CA LYS A 84 -12.19 -5.86 -17.37
C LYS A 84 -11.33 -4.60 -17.41
N GLY A 85 -10.40 -4.54 -18.36
CA GLY A 85 -9.59 -3.34 -18.61
C GLY A 85 -8.86 -2.83 -17.37
N LEU A 86 -8.93 -1.53 -17.12
CA LEU A 86 -8.23 -0.86 -16.02
C LEU A 86 -8.66 -1.35 -14.64
N LEU A 87 -9.92 -1.73 -14.45
CA LEU A 87 -10.40 -2.24 -13.17
C LEU A 87 -9.75 -3.58 -12.82
N LEU A 88 -9.67 -4.51 -13.78
CA LEU A 88 -8.97 -5.77 -13.60
C LEU A 88 -7.47 -5.55 -13.36
N LEU A 89 -6.85 -4.67 -14.13
CA LEU A 89 -5.44 -4.33 -13.96
C LEU A 89 -5.17 -3.75 -12.56
N HIS A 90 -6.02 -2.81 -12.11
CA HIS A 90 -5.91 -2.23 -10.77
C HIS A 90 -6.05 -3.28 -9.66
N LEU A 91 -6.99 -4.23 -9.80
CA LEU A 91 -7.15 -5.33 -8.86
C LEU A 91 -5.90 -6.21 -8.79
N ILE A 92 -5.36 -6.63 -9.94
CA ILE A 92 -4.16 -7.47 -10.00
C ILE A 92 -2.96 -6.75 -9.37
N LEU A 93 -2.75 -5.48 -9.74
CA LEU A 93 -1.67 -4.66 -9.19
C LEU A 93 -1.84 -4.41 -7.69
N GLY A 94 -3.07 -4.16 -7.22
CA GLY A 94 -3.38 -3.97 -5.81
C GLY A 94 -3.10 -5.22 -4.97
N MET A 95 -3.52 -6.39 -5.45
CA MET A 95 -3.22 -7.66 -4.79
C MET A 95 -1.72 -7.96 -4.80
N SER A 96 -1.03 -7.70 -5.91
CA SER A 96 0.42 -7.86 -6.02
C SER A 96 1.16 -6.91 -5.07
N SER A 97 0.73 -5.65 -4.96
CA SER A 97 1.29 -4.67 -4.01
C SER A 97 1.15 -5.15 -2.57
N GLY A 98 -0.05 -5.59 -2.18
CA GLY A 98 -0.29 -6.13 -0.84
C GLY A 98 0.57 -7.36 -0.54
N ALA A 99 0.69 -8.29 -1.48
CA ALA A 99 1.53 -9.47 -1.35
C ALA A 99 3.01 -9.09 -1.20
N MET A 100 3.52 -8.14 -2.02
CA MET A 100 4.90 -7.67 -1.93
C MET A 100 5.19 -6.99 -0.59
N ILE A 101 4.31 -6.12 -0.11
CA ILE A 101 4.43 -5.49 1.21
C ILE A 101 4.53 -6.57 2.30
N GLY A 102 3.66 -7.59 2.24
CA GLY A 102 3.65 -8.71 3.19
C GLY A 102 4.94 -9.53 3.14
N VAL A 103 5.43 -9.87 1.94
CA VAL A 103 6.68 -10.62 1.74
C VAL A 103 7.90 -9.85 2.25
N ILE A 104 7.99 -8.55 1.94
CA ILE A 104 9.09 -7.70 2.38
C ILE A 104 9.08 -7.57 3.90
N TRP A 105 7.91 -7.28 4.51
CA TRP A 105 7.79 -7.29 5.96
C TRP A 105 8.21 -8.63 6.57
N PHE A 106 7.72 -9.75 6.05
CA PHE A 106 8.03 -11.08 6.56
C PHE A 106 9.54 -11.40 6.45
N MET A 107 10.18 -10.97 5.37
CA MET A 107 11.63 -11.07 5.21
C MET A 107 12.35 -10.32 6.34
N HIS A 108 12.03 -9.06 6.58
CA HIS A 108 12.62 -8.27 7.66
C HIS A 108 12.33 -8.88 9.04
N PHE A 109 11.11 -9.40 9.26
CA PHE A 109 10.73 -10.09 10.49
C PHE A 109 11.57 -11.34 10.75
N ARG A 110 11.78 -12.17 9.73
CA ARG A 110 12.59 -13.39 9.83
C ARG A 110 14.05 -13.06 10.17
N TRP A 111 14.64 -12.09 9.48
CA TRP A 111 16.03 -11.68 9.73
C TRP A 111 16.22 -11.00 11.08
N ARG A 112 15.25 -10.21 11.52
CA ARG A 112 15.32 -9.61 12.86
C ARG A 112 15.32 -10.66 13.97
N ARG A 113 14.63 -11.79 13.78
CA ARG A 113 14.64 -12.91 14.73
C ARG A 113 15.91 -13.77 14.67
N ALA A 114 16.54 -13.87 13.52
CA ALA A 114 17.77 -14.62 13.32
C ALA A 114 18.98 -13.77 13.75
N GLN A 115 19.21 -13.66 15.06
CA GLN A 115 20.24 -12.83 15.68
C GLN A 115 21.61 -12.95 14.95
N GLY A 116 22.08 -11.84 14.37
CA GLY A 116 23.41 -11.75 13.75
C GLY A 116 23.49 -12.10 12.27
N MET A 117 22.42 -12.53 11.60
CA MET A 117 22.43 -12.72 10.15
C MET A 117 22.25 -11.37 9.44
N ALA A 118 23.14 -11.08 8.49
CA ALA A 118 22.97 -9.90 7.62
C ALA A 118 21.74 -10.07 6.73
N LEU A 119 20.98 -8.99 6.54
CA LEU A 119 19.88 -8.96 5.57
C LEU A 119 20.38 -9.30 4.16
N PRO A 120 19.62 -10.05 3.36
CA PRO A 120 20.06 -10.46 2.03
C PRO A 120 20.29 -9.26 1.11
N VAL A 121 21.29 -9.34 0.26
CA VAL A 121 21.66 -8.26 -0.68
C VAL A 121 20.53 -7.93 -1.65
N TYR A 122 19.74 -8.94 -2.04
CA TYR A 122 18.61 -8.78 -2.96
C TYR A 122 17.41 -8.02 -2.35
N ARG A 123 17.42 -7.69 -1.05
CA ARG A 123 16.28 -7.02 -0.42
C ARG A 123 16.00 -5.64 -1.01
N VAL A 124 17.05 -4.83 -1.25
CA VAL A 124 16.86 -3.48 -1.80
C VAL A 124 16.30 -3.50 -3.22
N PRO A 125 16.82 -4.30 -4.16
CA PRO A 125 16.15 -4.52 -5.44
C PRO A 125 14.67 -4.94 -5.32
N LEU A 126 14.35 -5.83 -4.38
CA LEU A 126 12.98 -6.27 -4.15
C LEU A 126 12.08 -5.15 -3.59
N GLU A 127 12.60 -4.35 -2.67
CA GLU A 127 11.92 -3.18 -2.11
C GLU A 127 11.65 -2.12 -3.18
N LEU A 128 12.63 -1.82 -4.03
CA LEU A 128 12.49 -0.89 -5.15
C LEU A 128 11.49 -1.39 -6.19
N LEU A 129 11.47 -2.69 -6.46
CA LEU A 129 10.42 -3.30 -7.29
C LEU A 129 9.04 -3.11 -6.65
N GLY A 130 8.94 -3.29 -5.33
CA GLY A 130 7.71 -3.01 -4.57
C GLY A 130 7.25 -1.56 -4.72
N VAL A 131 8.16 -0.59 -4.62
CA VAL A 131 7.86 0.84 -4.86
C VAL A 131 7.31 1.03 -6.27
N ALA A 132 7.93 0.44 -7.28
CA ALA A 132 7.49 0.57 -8.67
C ALA A 132 6.07 -0.01 -8.89
N VAL A 133 5.79 -1.20 -8.34
CA VAL A 133 4.47 -1.85 -8.43
C VAL A 133 3.41 -1.02 -7.70
N ILE A 134 3.70 -0.51 -6.51
CA ILE A 134 2.79 0.34 -5.73
C ILE A 134 2.52 1.66 -6.47
N ALA A 135 3.54 2.31 -7.03
CA ALA A 135 3.37 3.53 -7.81
C ALA A 135 2.49 3.29 -9.05
N LEU A 136 2.70 2.18 -9.76
CA LEU A 136 1.86 1.79 -10.89
C LEU A 136 0.42 1.50 -10.46
N THR A 137 0.23 0.83 -9.33
CA THR A 137 -1.09 0.59 -8.74
C THR A 137 -1.83 1.89 -8.46
N ALA A 138 -1.15 2.85 -7.82
CA ALA A 138 -1.70 4.16 -7.51
C ALA A 138 -2.05 4.95 -8.80
N HIS A 139 -1.18 4.91 -9.79
CA HIS A 139 -1.40 5.56 -11.09
C HIS A 139 -2.64 5.01 -11.80
N VAL A 140 -2.76 3.68 -11.90
CA VAL A 140 -3.95 3.03 -12.51
C VAL A 140 -5.20 3.31 -11.67
N GLY A 141 -5.08 3.33 -10.34
CA GLY A 141 -6.16 3.71 -9.42
C GLY A 141 -6.69 5.12 -9.67
N GLY A 142 -5.83 6.06 -10.01
CA GLY A 142 -6.20 7.43 -10.41
C GLY A 142 -7.10 7.46 -11.64
N PHE A 143 -6.88 6.60 -12.63
CA PHE A 143 -7.77 6.46 -13.78
C PHE A 143 -9.09 5.79 -13.41
N VAL A 144 -9.05 4.73 -12.58
CA VAL A 144 -10.27 4.04 -12.14
C VAL A 144 -11.18 4.94 -11.31
N SER A 145 -10.59 5.83 -10.50
CA SER A 145 -11.34 6.82 -9.69
C SER A 145 -11.77 8.08 -10.46
N GLY A 146 -11.34 8.24 -11.70
CA GLY A 146 -11.64 9.41 -12.52
C GLY A 146 -10.77 10.65 -12.24
N VAL A 147 -9.80 10.57 -11.33
CA VAL A 147 -8.91 11.70 -10.99
C VAL A 147 -7.96 12.05 -12.14
N ASN A 148 -7.50 11.05 -12.88
CA ASN A 148 -6.54 11.22 -13.98
C ASN A 148 -7.19 11.35 -15.37
N ILE A 149 -8.52 11.52 -15.47
CA ILE A 149 -9.20 11.74 -16.75
C ILE A 149 -9.09 13.23 -17.10
N PRO A 150 -8.53 13.60 -18.26
CA PRO A 150 -8.53 15.00 -18.72
C PRO A 150 -9.98 15.48 -18.88
N SER A 151 -10.26 16.67 -18.37
CA SER A 151 -11.54 17.38 -18.51
C SER A 151 -11.73 17.87 -19.94
#